data_cdd6068cc7fd9cf85749a7585e96a5b1
#
_entry.id   cdd6068cc7fd9cf85749a7585e96a5b1
#
_cell.length_a   1.000
_cell.length_b   1.000
_cell.length_c   1.000
_cell.angle_alpha   90.00
_cell.angle_beta   90.00
_cell.angle_gamma   90.00
#
_symmetry.space_group_name_H-M   'P 1'
#
loop_
_entity.id
_entity.type
_entity.pdbx_description
1 polymer ?
#
loop_
_entity_poly.entity_id
_entity_poly.type
_entity_poly.pdbx_seq_one_letter_code
_entity_poly.pdbx_strand_id
1 'polypeptide(L)'
;MTMDTPVAVPGGWRTFLTLWASQSLSLLATNVAWFAITIYFTTVVYAADSQRAQLALMVGALGLLTSLPQIVLAPFAGSFTDRYSRRAIMLSCDALSAVVSLLITLMIWSGSLNVPLLLLGVVLGRVAAVFHESAFEASYAMLLPDHQLARASGMMQTTYSAGAIAAPALAALIIALPQHLSGGLWNLTNGTALVMALDTLSFVVAALVLLMLVIPSPQERPEPGAKTDFWADFKLGWHYVGCRRPLLLLLLTLTAVNFATAGVNLYETLLARFTLDADIVQRGMSFETGYALMTTVTGVGTLLGGLIISTWGGLKRRRIYGLLGPLLIQALAVMVMGLSRSLPLTCAALLIFGLAFPVAGAHSAAIWMSQVPREFQGRVFSVRMVVGRSSIPISMVMFSLLSARFAPGPVVAVLGAGAVVVTLWALLSPQVRRVEDKAHLDELAARVS
;
A
#
# COMPACT_ATOMS: atom_id res chain seq x y z
N MET A 1 -32.94 25.41 10.78
CA MET A 1 -31.71 25.47 10.01
C MET A 1 -31.82 24.34 8.98
N THR A 2 -32.35 24.65 7.82
CA THR A 2 -32.50 23.70 6.69
C THR A 2 -31.10 23.40 6.19
N MET A 3 -30.63 22.16 6.39
CA MET A 3 -29.41 21.68 5.73
C MET A 3 -29.66 21.73 4.22
N ASP A 4 -29.03 22.67 3.52
CA ASP A 4 -28.97 22.67 2.07
C ASP A 4 -28.35 21.34 1.62
N THR A 5 -29.17 20.49 1.04
CA THR A 5 -28.69 19.28 0.36
C THR A 5 -27.76 19.75 -0.76
N PRO A 6 -26.51 19.28 -0.84
CA PRO A 6 -25.61 19.68 -1.90
C PRO A 6 -26.27 19.38 -3.25
N VAL A 7 -26.42 20.45 -4.05
CA VAL A 7 -27.05 20.36 -5.38
C VAL A 7 -26.15 19.44 -6.22
N ALA A 8 -26.70 18.30 -6.64
CA ALA A 8 -26.01 17.36 -7.50
C ALA A 8 -25.51 18.08 -8.75
N VAL A 9 -24.21 18.04 -9.01
CA VAL A 9 -23.63 18.65 -10.21
C VAL A 9 -24.21 17.94 -11.44
N PRO A 10 -24.87 18.68 -12.38
CA PRO A 10 -25.40 18.06 -13.59
C PRO A 10 -24.31 17.26 -14.32
N GLY A 11 -24.54 15.96 -14.56
CA GLY A 11 -23.53 15.09 -15.18
C GLY A 11 -22.43 14.58 -14.25
N GLY A 12 -22.48 14.84 -12.94
CA GLY A 12 -21.42 14.47 -11.98
C GLY A 12 -21.01 12.99 -12.02
N TRP A 13 -21.99 12.08 -12.20
CA TRP A 13 -21.69 10.65 -12.35
C TRP A 13 -20.89 10.34 -13.63
N ARG A 14 -21.21 10.97 -14.76
CA ARG A 14 -20.45 10.79 -16.02
C ARG A 14 -19.04 11.35 -15.88
N THR A 15 -18.90 12.53 -15.30
CA THR A 15 -17.59 13.15 -15.00
C THR A 15 -16.76 12.24 -14.10
N PHE A 16 -17.37 11.70 -13.04
CA PHE A 16 -16.73 10.73 -12.17
C PHE A 16 -16.28 9.46 -12.92
N LEU A 17 -17.14 8.87 -13.75
CA LEU A 17 -16.78 7.66 -14.50
C LEU A 17 -15.61 7.89 -15.46
N THR A 18 -15.60 9.03 -16.17
CA THR A 18 -14.50 9.39 -17.08
C THR A 18 -13.21 9.61 -16.31
N LEU A 19 -13.27 10.36 -15.21
CA LEU A 19 -12.15 10.57 -14.31
C LEU A 19 -11.66 9.25 -13.72
N TRP A 20 -12.57 8.43 -13.18
CA TRP A 20 -12.24 7.13 -12.60
C TRP A 20 -11.57 6.19 -13.61
N ALA A 21 -12.10 6.11 -14.84
CA ALA A 21 -11.55 5.22 -15.87
C ALA A 21 -10.12 5.61 -16.27
N SER A 22 -9.88 6.92 -16.52
CA SER A 22 -8.55 7.42 -16.87
C SER A 22 -7.54 7.23 -15.74
N GLN A 23 -7.93 7.51 -14.51
CA GLN A 23 -7.05 7.36 -13.35
C GLN A 23 -6.82 5.89 -12.96
N SER A 24 -7.82 5.02 -13.19
CA SER A 24 -7.66 3.58 -12.99
C SER A 24 -6.67 2.97 -13.98
N LEU A 25 -6.68 3.43 -15.23
CA LEU A 25 -5.69 3.02 -16.24
C LEU A 25 -4.28 3.43 -15.84
N SER A 26 -4.10 4.67 -15.40
CA SER A 26 -2.82 5.18 -14.93
C SER A 26 -2.32 4.42 -13.69
N LEU A 27 -3.20 4.17 -12.72
CA LEU A 27 -2.86 3.38 -11.53
C LEU A 27 -2.41 1.96 -11.88
N LEU A 28 -3.11 1.30 -12.84
CA LEU A 28 -2.72 -0.03 -13.30
C LEU A 28 -1.34 0.00 -13.98
N ALA A 29 -1.11 0.97 -14.89
CA ALA A 29 0.18 1.12 -15.58
C ALA A 29 1.32 1.37 -14.58
N THR A 30 1.11 2.21 -13.56
CA THR A 30 2.09 2.47 -12.52
C THR A 30 2.39 1.22 -11.68
N ASN A 31 1.40 0.39 -11.35
CA ASN A 31 1.63 -0.87 -10.65
C ASN A 31 2.45 -1.84 -11.52
N VAL A 32 2.17 -1.90 -12.83
CA VAL A 32 2.93 -2.71 -13.81
C VAL A 32 4.38 -2.19 -13.91
N ALA A 33 4.57 -0.86 -14.00
CA ALA A 33 5.88 -0.22 -14.04
C ALA A 33 6.70 -0.49 -12.78
N TRP A 34 6.06 -0.43 -11.62
CA TRP A 34 6.70 -0.72 -10.34
C TRP A 34 7.23 -2.15 -10.27
N PHE A 35 6.44 -3.11 -10.72
CA PHE A 35 6.85 -4.51 -10.79
C PHE A 35 8.00 -4.71 -11.79
N ALA A 36 7.92 -4.08 -12.97
CA ALA A 36 8.95 -4.14 -14.00
C ALA A 36 10.29 -3.54 -13.55
N ILE A 37 10.28 -2.42 -12.81
CA ILE A 37 11.49 -1.83 -12.20
C ILE A 37 12.12 -2.82 -11.21
N THR A 38 11.31 -3.50 -10.40
CA THR A 38 11.82 -4.49 -9.45
C THR A 38 12.50 -5.66 -10.18
N ILE A 39 11.90 -6.18 -11.25
CA ILE A 39 12.52 -7.20 -12.10
C ILE A 39 13.83 -6.67 -12.69
N TYR A 40 13.83 -5.46 -13.25
CA TYR A 40 15.01 -4.86 -13.87
C TYR A 40 16.20 -4.76 -12.90
N PHE A 41 15.96 -4.34 -11.66
CA PHE A 41 17.00 -4.35 -10.63
C PHE A 41 17.51 -5.75 -10.32
N THR A 42 16.63 -6.73 -10.29
CA THR A 42 16.97 -8.10 -9.90
C THR A 42 17.69 -8.87 -11.01
N THR A 43 17.33 -8.62 -12.27
CA THR A 43 17.82 -9.43 -13.42
C THR A 43 18.88 -8.74 -14.28
N VAL A 44 18.93 -7.39 -14.22
CA VAL A 44 19.85 -6.62 -15.10
C VAL A 44 20.89 -5.86 -14.26
N VAL A 45 20.46 -5.06 -13.27
CA VAL A 45 21.38 -4.18 -12.53
C VAL A 45 22.19 -4.96 -11.49
N TYR A 46 21.52 -5.81 -10.71
CA TYR A 46 22.13 -6.61 -9.65
C TYR A 46 21.91 -8.12 -9.91
N ALA A 47 22.27 -8.55 -11.13
CA ALA A 47 22.01 -9.92 -11.60
C ALA A 47 22.90 -10.98 -10.94
N ALA A 48 24.10 -10.62 -10.48
CA ALA A 48 25.05 -11.56 -9.90
C ALA A 48 24.71 -11.89 -8.44
N ASP A 49 24.89 -13.14 -8.04
CA ASP A 49 24.66 -13.60 -6.64
C ASP A 49 25.56 -12.87 -5.62
N SER A 50 26.77 -12.44 -6.07
CA SER A 50 27.68 -11.61 -5.28
C SER A 50 27.11 -10.23 -4.95
N GLN A 51 26.12 -9.74 -5.70
CA GLN A 51 25.46 -8.44 -5.55
C GLN A 51 24.21 -8.50 -4.66
N ARG A 52 23.98 -9.61 -3.95
CA ARG A 52 22.81 -9.78 -3.06
C ARG A 52 22.64 -8.62 -2.09
N ALA A 53 23.75 -8.15 -1.50
CA ALA A 53 23.70 -7.05 -0.55
C ALA A 53 23.21 -5.74 -1.20
N GLN A 54 23.71 -5.42 -2.41
CA GLN A 54 23.29 -4.25 -3.17
C GLN A 54 21.82 -4.33 -3.56
N LEU A 55 21.37 -5.49 -4.04
CA LEU A 55 19.96 -5.72 -4.38
C LEU A 55 19.05 -5.55 -3.15
N ALA A 56 19.40 -6.18 -2.01
CA ALA A 56 18.62 -6.06 -0.78
C ALA A 56 18.50 -4.60 -0.32
N LEU A 57 19.62 -3.86 -0.33
CA LEU A 57 19.62 -2.45 0.03
C LEU A 57 18.81 -1.60 -0.96
N MET A 58 18.89 -1.90 -2.26
CA MET A 58 18.15 -1.20 -3.30
C MET A 58 16.65 -1.39 -3.18
N VAL A 59 16.17 -2.62 -3.03
CA VAL A 59 14.74 -2.90 -2.88
C VAL A 59 14.21 -2.30 -1.57
N GLY A 60 15.02 -2.32 -0.50
CA GLY A 60 14.68 -1.62 0.74
C GLY A 60 14.63 -0.11 0.60
N ALA A 61 15.56 0.49 -0.14
CA ALA A 61 15.54 1.92 -0.44
C ALA A 61 14.29 2.31 -1.25
N LEU A 62 13.92 1.53 -2.26
CA LEU A 62 12.68 1.73 -3.01
C LEU A 62 11.46 1.69 -2.09
N GLY A 63 11.37 0.69 -1.22
CA GLY A 63 10.28 0.58 -0.24
C GLY A 63 10.23 1.76 0.74
N LEU A 64 11.38 2.19 1.24
CA LEU A 64 11.48 3.38 2.11
C LEU A 64 11.04 4.65 1.39
N LEU A 65 11.59 4.90 0.20
CA LEU A 65 11.34 6.11 -0.58
C LEU A 65 9.89 6.21 -1.08
N THR A 66 9.18 5.08 -1.19
CA THR A 66 7.75 5.08 -1.52
C THR A 66 6.85 5.23 -0.30
N SER A 67 7.22 4.67 0.84
CA SER A 67 6.37 4.72 2.05
C SER A 67 6.54 6.02 2.84
N LEU A 68 7.75 6.59 2.89
CA LEU A 68 8.04 7.78 3.70
C LEU A 68 7.27 9.03 3.24
N PRO A 69 7.21 9.39 1.93
CA PRO A 69 6.40 10.53 1.48
C PRO A 69 4.92 10.38 1.84
N GLN A 70 4.35 9.18 1.73
CA GLN A 70 2.96 8.91 2.09
C GLN A 70 2.68 9.24 3.56
N ILE A 71 3.59 8.86 4.47
CA ILE A 71 3.40 9.08 5.91
C ILE A 71 3.56 10.55 6.27
N VAL A 72 4.59 11.20 5.70
CA VAL A 72 4.97 12.57 6.06
C VAL A 72 4.05 13.60 5.38
N LEU A 73 3.71 13.40 4.11
CA LEU A 73 3.03 14.41 3.30
C LEU A 73 1.50 14.30 3.29
N ALA A 74 0.91 13.14 3.65
CA ALA A 74 -0.54 12.97 3.60
C ALA A 74 -1.33 14.05 4.39
N PRO A 75 -0.93 14.47 5.61
CA PRO A 75 -1.62 15.54 6.32
C PRO A 75 -1.55 16.89 5.60
N PHE A 76 -0.42 17.17 4.92
CA PHE A 76 -0.22 18.41 4.17
C PHE A 76 -0.98 18.38 2.85
N ALA A 77 -1.04 17.23 2.17
CA ALA A 77 -1.77 17.08 0.92
C ALA A 77 -3.25 17.39 1.08
N GLY A 78 -3.90 16.93 2.17
CA GLY A 78 -5.29 17.26 2.46
C GLY A 78 -5.52 18.76 2.58
N SER A 79 -4.74 19.45 3.43
CA SER A 79 -4.86 20.88 3.62
C SER A 79 -4.53 21.70 2.36
N PHE A 80 -3.64 21.21 1.51
CA PHE A 80 -3.31 21.82 0.23
C PHE A 80 -4.47 21.68 -0.76
N THR A 81 -5.07 20.49 -0.84
CA THR A 81 -6.22 20.18 -1.70
C THR A 81 -7.47 21.01 -1.38
N ASP A 82 -7.64 21.38 -0.10
CA ASP A 82 -8.76 22.22 0.33
C ASP A 82 -8.59 23.69 -0.10
N ARG A 83 -7.35 24.13 -0.38
CA ARG A 83 -7.04 25.54 -0.72
C ARG A 83 -6.88 25.81 -2.20
N TYR A 84 -6.52 24.80 -2.99
CA TYR A 84 -6.17 24.95 -4.39
C TYR A 84 -7.11 24.17 -5.30
N SER A 85 -7.12 24.52 -6.58
CA SER A 85 -7.90 23.80 -7.60
C SER A 85 -7.46 22.34 -7.69
N ARG A 86 -8.36 21.43 -7.36
CA ARG A 86 -8.13 19.97 -7.39
C ARG A 86 -7.73 19.49 -8.77
N ARG A 87 -8.38 20.04 -9.83
CA ARG A 87 -8.02 19.76 -11.23
C ARG A 87 -6.58 20.17 -11.51
N ALA A 88 -6.16 21.36 -11.08
CA ALA A 88 -4.80 21.84 -11.31
C ALA A 88 -3.76 20.99 -10.56
N ILE A 89 -4.08 20.56 -9.33
CA ILE A 89 -3.22 19.64 -8.55
C ILE A 89 -3.06 18.32 -9.30
N MET A 90 -4.16 17.65 -9.68
CA MET A 90 -4.09 16.37 -10.39
C MET A 90 -3.33 16.50 -11.72
N LEU A 91 -3.63 17.55 -12.51
CA LEU A 91 -2.96 17.79 -13.79
C LEU A 91 -1.45 18.01 -13.64
N SER A 92 -1.02 18.80 -12.65
CA SER A 92 0.41 19.03 -12.40
C SER A 92 1.11 17.76 -11.89
N CYS A 93 0.41 16.94 -11.10
CA CYS A 93 0.94 15.66 -10.62
C CYS A 93 1.08 14.65 -11.76
N ASP A 94 0.08 14.52 -12.63
CA ASP A 94 0.12 13.65 -13.82
C ASP A 94 1.23 14.09 -14.78
N ALA A 95 1.36 15.40 -15.03
CA ALA A 95 2.42 15.94 -15.87
C ALA A 95 3.82 15.65 -15.30
N LEU A 96 4.03 15.86 -13.99
CA LEU A 96 5.29 15.52 -13.32
C LEU A 96 5.58 14.02 -13.40
N SER A 97 4.58 13.17 -13.16
CA SER A 97 4.72 11.71 -13.23
C SER A 97 5.05 11.26 -14.66
N ALA A 98 4.41 11.87 -15.69
CA ALA A 98 4.73 11.60 -17.09
C ALA A 98 6.19 11.95 -17.43
N VAL A 99 6.68 13.11 -16.98
CA VAL A 99 8.07 13.53 -17.21
C VAL A 99 9.05 12.58 -16.50
N VAL A 100 8.78 12.23 -15.25
CA VAL A 100 9.61 11.30 -14.48
C VAL A 100 9.66 9.92 -15.13
N SER A 101 8.50 9.37 -15.49
CA SER A 101 8.39 8.07 -16.14
C SER A 101 9.08 8.07 -17.52
N LEU A 102 8.97 9.16 -18.29
CA LEU A 102 9.67 9.33 -19.56
C LEU A 102 11.19 9.34 -19.39
N LEU A 103 11.70 10.09 -18.41
CA LEU A 103 13.13 10.13 -18.13
C LEU A 103 13.66 8.74 -17.75
N ILE A 104 12.95 8.00 -16.92
CA ILE A 104 13.30 6.61 -16.56
C ILE A 104 13.26 5.72 -17.80
N THR A 105 12.24 5.85 -18.67
CA THR A 105 12.14 5.12 -19.94
C THR A 105 13.39 5.34 -20.80
N LEU A 106 13.77 6.61 -21.00
CA LEU A 106 14.94 6.97 -21.81
C LEU A 106 16.25 6.45 -21.21
N MET A 107 16.40 6.50 -19.89
CA MET A 107 17.58 5.98 -19.20
C MET A 107 17.72 4.46 -19.36
N ILE A 108 16.60 3.71 -19.25
CA ILE A 108 16.59 2.26 -19.44
C ILE A 108 16.87 1.94 -20.92
N TRP A 109 16.20 2.61 -21.84
CA TRP A 109 16.34 2.38 -23.28
C TRP A 109 17.75 2.66 -23.79
N SER A 110 18.39 3.74 -23.34
CA SER A 110 19.77 4.09 -23.73
C SER A 110 20.83 3.24 -23.03
N GLY A 111 20.45 2.38 -22.07
CA GLY A 111 21.41 1.63 -21.24
C GLY A 111 22.24 2.49 -20.30
N SER A 112 21.87 3.76 -20.12
CA SER A 112 22.58 4.75 -19.29
C SER A 112 21.91 4.94 -17.92
N LEU A 113 21.42 3.87 -17.30
CA LEU A 113 20.70 3.97 -16.02
C LEU A 113 21.58 4.56 -14.94
N ASN A 114 21.16 5.71 -14.41
CA ASN A 114 21.74 6.34 -13.24
C ASN A 114 20.84 6.05 -12.02
N VAL A 115 21.30 5.18 -11.12
CA VAL A 115 20.52 4.74 -9.96
C VAL A 115 20.10 5.90 -9.05
N PRO A 116 20.98 6.85 -8.65
CA PRO A 116 20.58 8.04 -7.90
C PRO A 116 19.48 8.86 -8.56
N LEU A 117 19.53 9.06 -9.87
CA LEU A 117 18.54 9.83 -10.61
C LEU A 117 17.21 9.07 -10.68
N LEU A 118 17.23 7.74 -10.83
CA LEU A 118 16.03 6.91 -10.74
C LEU A 118 15.40 7.01 -9.35
N LEU A 119 16.18 6.90 -8.27
CA LEU A 119 15.66 7.04 -6.91
C LEU A 119 15.04 8.41 -6.66
N LEU A 120 15.65 9.48 -7.18
CA LEU A 120 15.05 10.82 -7.16
C LEU A 120 13.73 10.86 -7.91
N GLY A 121 13.64 10.24 -9.08
CA GLY A 121 12.39 10.09 -9.85
C GLY A 121 11.32 9.36 -9.05
N VAL A 122 11.66 8.25 -8.39
CA VAL A 122 10.73 7.51 -7.52
C VAL A 122 10.20 8.40 -6.40
N VAL A 123 11.03 9.20 -5.73
CA VAL A 123 10.59 10.13 -4.69
C VAL A 123 9.66 11.19 -5.25
N LEU A 124 10.04 11.83 -6.38
CA LEU A 124 9.20 12.87 -7.02
C LEU A 124 7.85 12.30 -7.47
N GLY A 125 7.84 11.13 -8.10
CA GLY A 125 6.60 10.44 -8.49
C GLY A 125 5.74 10.08 -7.28
N ARG A 126 6.34 9.66 -6.16
CA ARG A 126 5.59 9.33 -4.95
C ARG A 126 5.03 10.58 -4.26
N VAL A 127 5.78 11.67 -4.24
CA VAL A 127 5.29 12.97 -3.76
C VAL A 127 4.08 13.40 -4.60
N ALA A 128 4.20 13.38 -5.94
CA ALA A 128 3.09 13.68 -6.83
C ALA A 128 1.87 12.79 -6.56
N ALA A 129 2.06 11.47 -6.38
CA ALA A 129 0.98 10.54 -6.09
C ALA A 129 0.21 10.88 -4.81
N VAL A 130 0.89 11.30 -3.73
CA VAL A 130 0.24 11.66 -2.46
C VAL A 130 -0.70 12.86 -2.62
N PHE A 131 -0.28 13.90 -3.35
CA PHE A 131 -1.12 15.07 -3.62
C PHE A 131 -2.24 14.73 -4.60
N HIS A 132 -1.95 13.93 -5.62
CA HIS A 132 -2.91 13.46 -6.60
C HIS A 132 -4.02 12.63 -5.93
N GLU A 133 -3.69 11.63 -5.11
CA GLU A 133 -4.64 10.79 -4.36
C GLU A 133 -5.59 11.67 -3.52
N SER A 134 -5.04 12.63 -2.77
CA SER A 134 -5.83 13.55 -1.95
C SER A 134 -6.79 14.42 -2.80
N ALA A 135 -6.31 14.98 -3.92
CA ALA A 135 -7.13 15.80 -4.81
C ALA A 135 -8.21 14.98 -5.51
N PHE A 136 -7.90 13.75 -5.89
CA PHE A 136 -8.85 12.82 -6.51
C PHE A 136 -9.98 12.43 -5.54
N GLU A 137 -9.64 12.02 -4.31
CA GLU A 137 -10.62 11.66 -3.28
C GLU A 137 -11.56 12.83 -2.96
N ALA A 138 -11.01 14.04 -2.80
CA ALA A 138 -11.80 15.23 -2.58
C ALA A 138 -12.68 15.60 -3.79
N SER A 139 -12.25 15.31 -5.02
CA SER A 139 -12.98 15.62 -6.25
C SER A 139 -14.23 14.77 -6.39
N TYR A 140 -14.16 13.44 -6.22
CA TYR A 140 -15.34 12.61 -6.38
C TYR A 140 -16.37 12.83 -5.26
N ALA A 141 -15.91 13.20 -4.07
CA ALA A 141 -16.80 13.57 -2.97
C ALA A 141 -17.65 14.82 -3.27
N MET A 142 -17.17 15.72 -4.14
CA MET A 142 -17.95 16.89 -4.60
C MET A 142 -18.80 16.61 -5.84
N LEU A 143 -18.37 15.68 -6.69
CA LEU A 143 -19.09 15.35 -7.93
C LEU A 143 -20.35 14.52 -7.67
N LEU A 144 -20.35 13.73 -6.59
CA LEU A 144 -21.35 12.71 -6.33
C LEU A 144 -22.21 13.05 -5.09
N PRO A 145 -23.51 12.78 -5.16
CA PRO A 145 -24.37 12.86 -3.98
C PRO A 145 -24.03 11.73 -2.99
N ASP A 146 -24.31 11.92 -1.71
CA ASP A 146 -23.95 11.03 -0.61
C ASP A 146 -24.31 9.56 -0.83
N HIS A 147 -25.50 9.30 -1.43
CA HIS A 147 -25.95 7.93 -1.69
C HIS A 147 -25.12 7.19 -2.76
N GLN A 148 -24.30 7.88 -3.56
CA GLN A 148 -23.42 7.30 -4.58
C GLN A 148 -21.96 7.17 -4.11
N LEU A 149 -21.57 7.83 -3.04
CA LEU A 149 -20.18 7.81 -2.53
C LEU A 149 -19.72 6.40 -2.16
N ALA A 150 -20.59 5.60 -1.53
CA ALA A 150 -20.27 4.21 -1.20
C ALA A 150 -19.97 3.37 -2.44
N ARG A 151 -20.75 3.59 -3.54
CA ARG A 151 -20.51 2.91 -4.82
C ARG A 151 -19.19 3.35 -5.46
N ALA A 152 -18.90 4.64 -5.47
CA ALA A 152 -17.65 5.18 -6.00
C ALA A 152 -16.42 4.64 -5.22
N SER A 153 -16.48 4.63 -3.89
CA SER A 153 -15.42 4.05 -3.04
C SER A 153 -15.24 2.55 -3.32
N GLY A 154 -16.33 1.82 -3.53
CA GLY A 154 -16.26 0.40 -3.92
C GLY A 154 -15.58 0.19 -5.27
N MET A 155 -15.86 1.05 -6.27
CA MET A 155 -15.19 1.02 -7.57
C MET A 155 -13.68 1.30 -7.44
N MET A 156 -13.30 2.28 -6.61
CA MET A 156 -11.88 2.56 -6.33
C MET A 156 -11.19 1.37 -5.68
N GLN A 157 -11.80 0.77 -4.67
CA GLN A 157 -11.23 -0.41 -4.00
C GLN A 157 -11.07 -1.59 -4.97
N THR A 158 -12.02 -1.78 -5.88
CA THR A 158 -11.93 -2.79 -6.95
C THR A 158 -10.74 -2.50 -7.87
N THR A 159 -10.52 -1.24 -8.25
CA THR A 159 -9.37 -0.82 -9.07
C THR A 159 -8.04 -1.14 -8.37
N TYR A 160 -7.89 -0.79 -7.10
CA TYR A 160 -6.67 -1.10 -6.34
C TYR A 160 -6.42 -2.60 -6.27
N SER A 161 -7.46 -3.39 -6.00
CA SER A 161 -7.34 -4.85 -5.92
C SER A 161 -7.04 -5.49 -7.28
N ALA A 162 -7.72 -5.06 -8.33
CA ALA A 162 -7.48 -5.55 -9.69
C ALA A 162 -6.07 -5.19 -10.17
N GLY A 163 -5.60 -3.97 -9.89
CA GLY A 163 -4.23 -3.54 -10.19
C GLY A 163 -3.19 -4.42 -9.50
N ALA A 164 -3.36 -4.68 -8.20
CA ALA A 164 -2.44 -5.52 -7.44
C ALA A 164 -2.35 -6.97 -7.97
N ILE A 165 -3.48 -7.52 -8.48
CA ILE A 165 -3.53 -8.88 -9.02
C ILE A 165 -2.98 -8.94 -10.45
N ALA A 166 -3.40 -7.99 -11.31
CA ALA A 166 -3.08 -8.04 -12.74
C ALA A 166 -1.68 -7.54 -13.07
N ALA A 167 -1.15 -6.57 -12.31
CA ALA A 167 0.11 -5.91 -12.62
C ALA A 167 1.31 -6.87 -12.73
N PRO A 168 1.52 -7.84 -11.84
CA PRO A 168 2.64 -8.77 -11.96
C PRO A 168 2.59 -9.61 -13.24
N ALA A 169 1.41 -10.15 -13.57
CA ALA A 169 1.22 -10.95 -14.76
C ALA A 169 1.38 -10.13 -16.06
N LEU A 170 0.81 -8.90 -16.08
CA LEU A 170 0.96 -7.98 -17.20
C LEU A 170 2.42 -7.55 -17.39
N ALA A 171 3.14 -7.24 -16.31
CA ALA A 171 4.55 -6.87 -16.37
C ALA A 171 5.39 -8.01 -16.95
N ALA A 172 5.23 -9.24 -16.42
CA ALA A 172 5.95 -10.40 -16.91
C ALA A 172 5.67 -10.66 -18.39
N LEU A 173 4.40 -10.56 -18.83
CA LEU A 173 4.00 -10.70 -20.22
C LEU A 173 4.65 -9.64 -21.12
N ILE A 174 4.55 -8.35 -20.75
CA ILE A 174 5.07 -7.24 -21.55
C ILE A 174 6.61 -7.30 -21.61
N ILE A 175 7.27 -7.67 -20.52
CA ILE A 175 8.74 -7.84 -20.50
C ILE A 175 9.19 -8.95 -21.45
N ALA A 176 8.41 -10.02 -21.60
CA ALA A 176 8.71 -11.12 -22.49
C ALA A 176 8.46 -10.80 -23.99
N LEU A 177 7.58 -9.85 -24.32
CA LEU A 177 7.20 -9.53 -25.71
C LEU A 177 8.37 -9.20 -26.65
N PRO A 178 9.39 -8.38 -26.27
CA PRO A 178 10.50 -8.05 -27.15
C PRO A 178 11.31 -9.26 -27.61
N GLN A 179 11.37 -10.32 -26.81
CA GLN A 179 12.08 -11.55 -27.14
C GLN A 179 11.42 -12.29 -28.33
N HIS A 180 10.12 -12.13 -28.50
CA HIS A 180 9.35 -12.75 -29.57
C HIS A 180 9.20 -11.86 -30.82
N LEU A 181 9.36 -10.54 -30.68
CA LEU A 181 9.20 -9.56 -31.75
C LEU A 181 10.52 -9.17 -32.43
N SER A 182 11.65 -9.81 -32.10
CA SER A 182 13.00 -9.43 -32.54
C SER A 182 13.26 -9.70 -34.05
N GLY A 183 12.33 -9.29 -34.89
CA GLY A 183 12.45 -9.28 -36.35
C GLY A 183 13.03 -7.99 -36.95
N GLY A 184 13.80 -7.20 -36.23
CA GLY A 184 14.76 -6.29 -36.86
C GLY A 184 14.47 -4.78 -36.82
N LEU A 185 13.32 -4.27 -36.38
CA LEU A 185 13.05 -2.80 -36.34
C LEU A 185 12.89 -2.22 -34.92
N TRP A 186 12.63 -3.05 -33.94
CA TRP A 186 12.42 -2.67 -32.55
C TRP A 186 13.34 -3.50 -31.65
N ASN A 187 14.58 -3.09 -31.57
CA ASN A 187 15.54 -3.70 -30.64
C ASN A 187 15.27 -3.19 -29.21
N LEU A 188 14.04 -3.36 -28.73
CA LEU A 188 13.72 -3.22 -27.32
C LEU A 188 14.35 -4.42 -26.58
N THR A 189 15.68 -4.34 -26.41
CA THR A 189 16.43 -5.35 -25.66
C THR A 189 15.93 -5.47 -24.22
N ASN A 190 15.09 -4.53 -23.76
CA ASN A 190 14.58 -4.48 -22.42
C ASN A 190 13.07 -4.18 -22.40
N GLY A 191 12.25 -5.21 -22.17
CA GLY A 191 10.80 -5.04 -22.01
C GLY A 191 10.38 -4.09 -20.88
N THR A 192 11.27 -3.84 -19.92
CA THR A 192 11.04 -2.84 -18.89
C THR A 192 10.90 -1.43 -19.46
N ALA A 193 11.69 -1.07 -20.49
CA ALA A 193 11.56 0.22 -21.16
C ALA A 193 10.19 0.37 -21.83
N LEU A 194 9.64 -0.71 -22.40
CA LEU A 194 8.28 -0.71 -22.96
C LEU A 194 7.23 -0.50 -21.88
N VAL A 195 7.34 -1.17 -20.74
CA VAL A 195 6.43 -0.98 -19.60
C VAL A 195 6.46 0.48 -19.13
N MET A 196 7.65 1.06 -18.97
CA MET A 196 7.79 2.45 -18.54
C MET A 196 7.25 3.44 -19.58
N ALA A 197 7.38 3.14 -20.88
CA ALA A 197 6.77 3.95 -21.94
C ALA A 197 5.24 3.92 -21.88
N LEU A 198 4.65 2.75 -21.61
CA LEU A 198 3.19 2.60 -21.40
C LEU A 198 2.72 3.35 -20.15
N ASP A 199 3.49 3.36 -19.07
CA ASP A 199 3.22 4.16 -17.87
C ASP A 199 3.25 5.66 -18.20
N THR A 200 4.27 6.11 -18.92
CA THR A 200 4.35 7.50 -19.42
C THR A 200 3.11 7.88 -20.24
N LEU A 201 2.71 7.02 -21.18
CA LEU A 201 1.54 7.24 -22.02
C LEU A 201 0.25 7.32 -21.19
N SER A 202 0.13 6.48 -20.16
CA SER A 202 -1.04 6.47 -19.29
C SER A 202 -1.21 7.80 -18.53
N PHE A 203 -0.12 8.38 -18.02
CA PHE A 203 -0.14 9.70 -17.39
C PHE A 203 -0.48 10.82 -18.38
N VAL A 204 0.05 10.77 -19.60
CA VAL A 204 -0.31 11.72 -20.66
C VAL A 204 -1.80 11.64 -20.97
N VAL A 205 -2.35 10.43 -21.13
CA VAL A 205 -3.79 10.24 -21.36
C VAL A 205 -4.61 10.75 -20.17
N ALA A 206 -4.21 10.46 -18.94
CA ALA A 206 -4.86 10.95 -17.74
C ALA A 206 -4.88 12.48 -17.67
N ALA A 207 -3.75 13.13 -17.96
CA ALA A 207 -3.64 14.59 -18.03
C ALA A 207 -4.53 15.20 -19.13
N LEU A 208 -4.57 14.60 -20.34
CA LEU A 208 -5.43 15.05 -21.41
C LEU A 208 -6.92 14.92 -21.07
N VAL A 209 -7.32 13.83 -20.42
CA VAL A 209 -8.70 13.66 -19.92
C VAL A 209 -9.03 14.74 -18.88
N LEU A 210 -8.12 15.02 -17.94
CA LEU A 210 -8.31 16.09 -16.95
C LEU A 210 -8.47 17.48 -17.60
N LEU A 211 -7.81 17.75 -18.74
CA LEU A 211 -7.99 18.99 -19.49
C LEU A 211 -9.41 19.13 -20.08
N MET A 212 -10.09 18.02 -20.36
CA MET A 212 -11.45 18.01 -20.90
C MET A 212 -12.54 18.06 -19.82
N LEU A 213 -12.20 17.71 -18.56
CA LEU A 213 -13.15 17.64 -17.46
C LEU A 213 -13.25 18.98 -16.71
N VAL A 214 -14.48 19.33 -16.32
CA VAL A 214 -14.75 20.42 -15.40
C VAL A 214 -14.95 19.83 -14.00
N ILE A 215 -14.00 20.11 -13.11
CA ILE A 215 -14.06 19.67 -11.72
C ILE A 215 -14.31 20.91 -10.86
N PRO A 216 -15.36 20.91 -10.02
CA PRO A 216 -15.66 22.04 -9.14
C PRO A 216 -14.45 22.34 -8.23
N SER A 217 -14.10 23.61 -8.16
CA SER A 217 -13.12 24.10 -7.20
C SER A 217 -13.80 24.42 -5.87
N PRO A 218 -13.10 24.37 -4.73
CA PRO A 218 -13.64 24.83 -3.45
C PRO A 218 -14.12 26.28 -3.58
N GLN A 219 -15.39 26.53 -3.26
CA GLN A 219 -15.99 27.89 -3.40
C GLN A 219 -15.62 28.81 -2.25
N GLU A 220 -15.29 28.27 -1.09
CA GLU A 220 -14.91 29.04 0.08
C GLU A 220 -13.46 28.71 0.46
N ARG A 221 -12.64 29.75 0.59
CA ARG A 221 -11.37 29.61 1.30
C ARG A 221 -11.72 29.32 2.75
N PRO A 222 -11.18 28.25 3.38
CA PRO A 222 -11.36 28.06 4.80
C PRO A 222 -10.98 29.37 5.52
N GLU A 223 -11.82 29.85 6.44
CA GLU A 223 -11.49 31.03 7.23
C GLU A 223 -10.08 30.91 7.81
N PRO A 224 -9.25 31.97 7.71
CA PRO A 224 -7.91 31.95 8.31
C PRO A 224 -8.06 32.00 9.83
N GLY A 225 -8.28 30.85 10.48
CA GLY A 225 -8.49 30.84 11.93
C GLY A 225 -8.54 29.46 12.59
N ALA A 226 -9.02 28.45 11.92
CA ALA A 226 -8.98 27.07 12.46
C ALA A 226 -7.58 26.47 12.27
N LYS A 227 -6.59 26.97 13.02
CA LYS A 227 -5.31 26.26 13.20
C LYS A 227 -5.63 25.03 14.04
N THR A 228 -5.96 23.91 13.41
CA THR A 228 -5.84 22.62 14.07
C THR A 228 -4.35 22.41 14.30
N ASP A 229 -3.92 22.58 15.55
CA ASP A 229 -2.56 22.26 15.94
C ASP A 229 -2.43 20.73 15.92
N PHE A 230 -1.91 20.19 14.82
CA PHE A 230 -1.71 18.75 14.64
C PHE A 230 -0.99 18.14 15.84
N TRP A 231 0.00 18.83 16.40
CA TRP A 231 0.76 18.32 17.55
C TRP A 231 -0.08 18.31 18.84
N ALA A 232 -0.94 19.30 19.03
CA ALA A 232 -1.87 19.32 20.16
C ALA A 232 -2.91 18.19 20.04
N ASP A 233 -3.50 18.01 18.86
CA ASP A 233 -4.45 16.94 18.59
C ASP A 233 -3.80 15.56 18.70
N PHE A 234 -2.56 15.39 18.19
CA PHE A 234 -1.79 14.16 18.33
C PHE A 234 -1.49 13.84 19.80
N LYS A 235 -1.06 14.82 20.59
CA LYS A 235 -0.81 14.65 22.04
C LYS A 235 -2.07 14.23 22.79
N LEU A 236 -3.22 14.84 22.48
CA LEU A 236 -4.50 14.47 23.07
C LEU A 236 -4.91 13.03 22.68
N GLY A 237 -4.76 12.65 21.41
CA GLY A 237 -5.00 11.29 20.95
C GLY A 237 -4.06 10.26 21.61
N TRP A 238 -2.77 10.61 21.76
CA TRP A 238 -1.79 9.77 22.45
C TRP A 238 -2.14 9.60 23.94
N HIS A 239 -2.50 10.69 24.61
CA HIS A 239 -2.94 10.63 26.01
C HIS A 239 -4.18 9.75 26.16
N TYR A 240 -5.17 9.88 25.26
CA TYR A 240 -6.38 9.05 25.25
C TYR A 240 -6.06 7.55 25.18
N VAL A 241 -5.16 7.16 24.27
CA VAL A 241 -4.74 5.76 24.11
C VAL A 241 -3.88 5.31 25.29
N GLY A 242 -2.97 6.15 25.75
CA GLY A 242 -2.03 5.84 26.85
C GLY A 242 -2.72 5.56 28.19
N CYS A 243 -3.76 6.32 28.51
CA CYS A 243 -4.57 6.11 29.73
C CYS A 243 -5.38 4.80 29.68
N ARG A 244 -5.63 4.25 28.48
CA ARG A 244 -6.40 3.01 28.27
C ARG A 244 -5.49 1.86 27.88
N ARG A 245 -4.81 1.25 28.86
CA ARG A 245 -3.85 0.16 28.65
C ARG A 245 -4.28 -0.90 27.62
N PRO A 246 -5.54 -1.40 27.57
CA PRO A 246 -5.96 -2.35 26.56
C PRO A 246 -5.82 -1.83 25.14
N LEU A 247 -6.16 -0.56 24.88
CA LEU A 247 -6.01 0.09 23.56
C LEU A 247 -4.53 0.30 23.21
N LEU A 248 -3.71 0.70 24.18
CA LEU A 248 -2.27 0.86 23.99
C LEU A 248 -1.61 -0.48 23.62
N LEU A 249 -1.91 -1.54 24.38
CA LEU A 249 -1.37 -2.87 24.09
C LEU A 249 -1.83 -3.42 22.74
N LEU A 250 -3.09 -3.15 22.37
CA LEU A 250 -3.59 -3.48 21.04
C LEU A 250 -2.83 -2.73 19.95
N LEU A 251 -2.61 -1.42 20.11
CA LEU A 251 -1.84 -0.61 19.18
C LEU A 251 -0.41 -1.13 19.02
N LEU A 252 0.27 -1.45 20.11
CA LEU A 252 1.63 -1.98 20.10
C LEU A 252 1.69 -3.37 19.45
N THR A 253 0.71 -4.24 19.74
CA THR A 253 0.59 -5.56 19.10
C THR A 253 0.43 -5.42 17.58
N LEU A 254 -0.50 -4.56 17.13
CA LEU A 254 -0.70 -4.30 15.70
C LEU A 254 0.57 -3.72 15.05
N THR A 255 1.25 -2.79 15.72
CA THR A 255 2.49 -2.20 15.22
C THR A 255 3.61 -3.24 15.09
N ALA A 256 3.76 -4.12 16.08
CA ALA A 256 4.77 -5.19 16.05
C ALA A 256 4.48 -6.25 14.96
N VAL A 257 3.21 -6.62 14.78
CA VAL A 257 2.83 -7.54 13.69
C VAL A 257 3.00 -6.85 12.34
N ASN A 258 2.57 -5.59 12.18
CA ASN A 258 2.80 -4.82 10.96
C ASN A 258 4.29 -4.71 10.62
N PHE A 259 5.15 -4.53 11.63
CA PHE A 259 6.59 -4.51 11.44
C PHE A 259 7.10 -5.81 10.78
N ALA A 260 6.61 -6.97 11.20
CA ALA A 260 7.01 -8.25 10.63
C ALA A 260 6.37 -8.54 9.25
N THR A 261 5.19 -7.99 8.96
CA THR A 261 4.39 -8.34 7.77
C THR A 261 4.43 -7.28 6.67
N ALA A 262 4.80 -6.03 6.99
CA ALA A 262 4.78 -4.91 6.04
C ALA A 262 5.74 -5.05 4.86
N GLY A 263 6.81 -5.82 5.04
CA GLY A 263 7.82 -6.06 4.01
C GLY A 263 7.54 -7.25 3.08
N VAL A 264 6.31 -7.79 3.07
CA VAL A 264 6.02 -9.03 2.30
C VAL A 264 6.43 -8.91 0.83
N ASN A 265 6.12 -7.81 0.15
CA ASN A 265 6.54 -7.59 -1.25
C ASN A 265 8.08 -7.61 -1.42
N LEU A 266 8.81 -7.07 -0.44
CA LEU A 266 10.26 -7.11 -0.40
C LEU A 266 10.76 -8.54 -0.14
N TYR A 267 10.08 -9.27 0.77
CA TYR A 267 10.41 -10.66 1.07
C TYR A 267 10.20 -11.54 -0.16
N GLU A 268 9.08 -11.39 -0.88
CA GLU A 268 8.77 -12.11 -2.11
C GLU A 268 9.90 -11.99 -3.13
N THR A 269 10.39 -10.76 -3.38
CA THR A 269 11.47 -10.51 -4.34
C THR A 269 12.76 -11.25 -3.95
N LEU A 270 13.21 -11.07 -2.69
CA LEU A 270 14.47 -11.67 -2.24
C LEU A 270 14.36 -13.19 -2.02
N LEU A 271 13.19 -13.68 -1.60
CA LEU A 271 12.95 -15.13 -1.49
C LEU A 271 12.91 -15.79 -2.86
N ALA A 272 12.22 -15.20 -3.85
CA ALA A 272 12.18 -15.71 -5.20
C ALA A 272 13.59 -15.81 -5.80
N ARG A 273 14.43 -14.76 -5.61
CA ARG A 273 15.77 -14.69 -6.19
C ARG A 273 16.80 -15.54 -5.48
N PHE A 274 16.78 -15.65 -4.15
CA PHE A 274 17.89 -16.25 -3.39
C PHE A 274 17.51 -17.49 -2.58
N THR A 275 16.23 -17.81 -2.44
CA THR A 275 15.77 -18.96 -1.65
C THR A 275 15.04 -19.99 -2.50
N LEU A 276 14.24 -19.51 -3.48
CA LEU A 276 13.37 -20.35 -4.31
C LEU A 276 13.89 -20.53 -5.74
N ASP A 277 14.99 -19.86 -6.13
CA ASP A 277 15.53 -19.86 -7.49
C ASP A 277 15.72 -21.29 -8.03
N ALA A 278 16.32 -22.18 -7.24
CA ALA A 278 16.53 -23.58 -7.63
C ALA A 278 15.21 -24.33 -7.92
N ASP A 279 14.16 -24.13 -7.11
CA ASP A 279 12.86 -24.79 -7.30
C ASP A 279 12.09 -24.15 -8.47
N ILE A 280 12.22 -22.84 -8.68
CA ILE A 280 11.65 -22.10 -9.81
C ILE A 280 12.25 -22.64 -11.11
N VAL A 281 13.58 -22.72 -11.22
CA VAL A 281 14.29 -23.24 -12.40
C VAL A 281 13.97 -24.72 -12.63
N GLN A 282 13.94 -25.55 -11.59
CA GLN A 282 13.59 -26.98 -11.70
C GLN A 282 12.18 -27.19 -12.27
N ARG A 283 11.27 -26.22 -12.05
CA ARG A 283 9.92 -26.24 -12.63
C ARG A 283 9.84 -25.66 -14.05
N GLY A 284 10.97 -25.31 -14.66
CA GLY A 284 11.03 -24.73 -16.01
C GLY A 284 10.50 -23.29 -16.08
N MET A 285 10.44 -22.60 -14.94
CA MET A 285 9.98 -21.20 -14.87
C MET A 285 11.16 -20.24 -14.80
N SER A 286 10.98 -19.02 -15.34
CA SER A 286 11.91 -17.92 -15.12
C SER A 286 11.67 -17.26 -13.74
N PHE A 287 12.65 -16.48 -13.25
CA PHE A 287 12.50 -15.69 -12.05
C PHE A 287 11.25 -14.78 -12.11
N GLU A 288 11.05 -14.10 -13.26
CA GLU A 288 9.92 -13.17 -13.46
C GLU A 288 8.59 -13.89 -13.30
N THR A 289 8.47 -15.10 -13.88
CA THR A 289 7.26 -15.93 -13.80
C THR A 289 7.02 -16.40 -12.35
N GLY A 290 8.05 -16.89 -11.67
CA GLY A 290 7.96 -17.33 -10.28
C GLY A 290 7.59 -16.19 -9.34
N TYR A 291 8.21 -15.02 -9.49
CA TYR A 291 7.91 -13.82 -8.71
C TYR A 291 6.50 -13.29 -9.01
N ALA A 292 6.11 -13.22 -10.30
CA ALA A 292 4.75 -12.82 -10.68
C ALA A 292 3.68 -13.76 -10.11
N LEU A 293 3.94 -15.07 -10.08
CA LEU A 293 3.03 -16.04 -9.47
C LEU A 293 2.86 -15.79 -7.97
N MET A 294 3.94 -15.56 -7.23
CA MET A 294 3.90 -15.27 -5.79
C MET A 294 3.04 -14.03 -5.49
N THR A 295 3.32 -12.92 -6.16
CA THR A 295 2.59 -11.66 -5.94
C THR A 295 1.13 -11.73 -6.40
N THR A 296 0.83 -12.41 -7.52
CA THR A 296 -0.54 -12.64 -7.98
C THR A 296 -1.33 -13.47 -6.98
N VAL A 297 -0.75 -14.53 -6.44
CA VAL A 297 -1.41 -15.39 -5.44
C VAL A 297 -1.70 -14.61 -4.15
N THR A 298 -0.80 -13.74 -3.71
CA THR A 298 -1.04 -12.82 -2.57
C THR A 298 -2.23 -11.90 -2.85
N GLY A 299 -2.30 -11.32 -4.04
CA GLY A 299 -3.40 -10.47 -4.48
C GLY A 299 -4.73 -11.21 -4.54
N VAL A 300 -4.76 -12.42 -5.11
CA VAL A 300 -5.95 -13.29 -5.14
C VAL A 300 -6.42 -13.62 -3.72
N GLY A 301 -5.51 -13.97 -2.82
CA GLY A 301 -5.84 -14.18 -1.40
C GLY A 301 -6.50 -12.96 -0.78
N THR A 302 -5.93 -11.76 -1.00
CA THR A 302 -6.48 -10.50 -0.48
C THR A 302 -7.89 -10.21 -1.03
N LEU A 303 -8.11 -10.44 -2.31
CA LEU A 303 -9.43 -10.30 -2.92
C LEU A 303 -10.45 -11.27 -2.29
N LEU A 304 -10.10 -12.55 -2.19
CA LEU A 304 -10.97 -13.57 -1.59
C LEU A 304 -11.25 -13.27 -0.12
N GLY A 305 -10.25 -12.85 0.65
CA GLY A 305 -10.42 -12.44 2.04
C GLY A 305 -11.34 -11.22 2.19
N GLY A 306 -11.23 -10.25 1.27
CA GLY A 306 -12.14 -9.12 1.18
C GLY A 306 -13.57 -9.52 0.88
N LEU A 307 -13.79 -10.45 -0.05
CA LEU A 307 -15.11 -11.02 -0.35
C LEU A 307 -15.69 -11.79 0.84
N ILE A 308 -14.89 -12.60 1.51
CA ILE A 308 -15.32 -13.34 2.70
C ILE A 308 -15.79 -12.38 3.79
N ILE A 309 -14.99 -11.36 4.13
CA ILE A 309 -15.37 -10.44 5.21
C ILE A 309 -16.56 -9.54 4.83
N SER A 310 -16.71 -9.18 3.56
CA SER A 310 -17.84 -8.37 3.10
C SER A 310 -19.16 -9.12 3.10
N THR A 311 -19.14 -10.42 2.79
CA THR A 311 -20.35 -11.28 2.81
C THR A 311 -20.70 -11.77 4.23
N TRP A 312 -19.69 -12.15 5.00
CA TRP A 312 -19.88 -12.64 6.37
C TRP A 312 -20.14 -11.52 7.39
N GLY A 313 -19.57 -10.32 7.19
CA GLY A 313 -19.70 -9.17 8.10
C GLY A 313 -18.85 -9.26 9.37
N GLY A 314 -18.09 -10.32 9.56
CA GLY A 314 -17.21 -10.54 10.71
C GLY A 314 -17.92 -10.91 12.02
N LEU A 315 -17.12 -11.06 13.07
CA LEU A 315 -17.63 -11.36 14.42
C LEU A 315 -18.31 -10.12 15.01
N LYS A 316 -19.59 -10.25 15.40
CA LYS A 316 -20.36 -9.18 16.06
C LYS A 316 -19.99 -9.00 17.54
N ARG A 317 -19.57 -10.07 18.20
CA ARG A 317 -19.10 -10.10 19.59
C ARG A 317 -17.70 -10.72 19.64
N ARG A 318 -16.87 -10.32 20.60
CA ARG A 318 -15.51 -10.81 20.76
C ARG A 318 -14.68 -10.58 19.48
N ARG A 319 -14.81 -9.41 18.87
CA ARG A 319 -14.10 -9.00 17.64
C ARG A 319 -12.60 -9.11 17.78
N ILE A 320 -12.08 -9.04 19.00
CA ILE A 320 -10.66 -9.22 19.29
C ILE A 320 -10.12 -10.57 18.78
N TYR A 321 -10.90 -11.64 18.83
CA TYR A 321 -10.48 -12.94 18.28
C TYR A 321 -10.57 -12.96 16.75
N GLY A 322 -11.51 -12.20 16.16
CA GLY A 322 -11.58 -11.97 14.71
C GLY A 322 -10.42 -11.12 14.20
N LEU A 323 -9.74 -10.39 15.07
CA LEU A 323 -8.51 -9.66 14.77
C LEU A 323 -7.27 -10.54 15.02
N LEU A 324 -7.10 -11.04 16.23
CA LEU A 324 -5.87 -11.75 16.63
C LEU A 324 -5.70 -13.11 15.94
N GLY A 325 -6.80 -13.81 15.63
CA GLY A 325 -6.75 -15.08 14.87
C GLY A 325 -6.14 -14.90 13.49
N PRO A 326 -6.69 -14.04 12.62
CA PRO A 326 -6.09 -13.73 11.32
C PRO A 326 -4.67 -13.14 11.42
N LEU A 327 -4.35 -12.33 12.43
CA LEU A 327 -2.97 -11.86 12.65
C LEU A 327 -2.02 -13.01 12.95
N LEU A 328 -2.44 -13.99 13.73
CA LEU A 328 -1.64 -15.21 13.99
C LEU A 328 -1.44 -16.01 12.70
N ILE A 329 -2.47 -16.14 11.88
CA ILE A 329 -2.38 -16.81 10.57
C ILE A 329 -1.38 -16.08 9.66
N GLN A 330 -1.42 -14.75 9.59
CA GLN A 330 -0.45 -13.96 8.83
C GLN A 330 0.99 -14.17 9.34
N ALA A 331 1.18 -14.13 10.65
CA ALA A 331 2.50 -14.34 11.28
C ALA A 331 3.06 -15.74 10.98
N LEU A 332 2.22 -16.77 11.07
CA LEU A 332 2.58 -18.15 10.72
C LEU A 332 2.90 -18.27 9.23
N ALA A 333 2.13 -17.63 8.36
CA ALA A 333 2.36 -17.63 6.92
C ALA A 333 3.74 -17.00 6.59
N VAL A 334 4.08 -15.85 7.20
CA VAL A 334 5.41 -15.22 7.03
C VAL A 334 6.52 -16.14 7.52
N MET A 335 6.33 -16.79 8.66
CA MET A 335 7.31 -17.77 9.17
C MET A 335 7.50 -18.94 8.21
N VAL A 336 6.41 -19.51 7.67
CA VAL A 336 6.46 -20.60 6.69
C VAL A 336 7.14 -20.16 5.40
N MET A 337 6.87 -18.95 4.90
CA MET A 337 7.57 -18.39 3.73
C MET A 337 9.08 -18.36 3.93
N GLY A 338 9.54 -17.91 5.10
CA GLY A 338 10.97 -17.84 5.41
C GLY A 338 11.66 -19.21 5.53
N LEU A 339 10.94 -20.22 5.99
CA LEU A 339 11.45 -21.60 6.14
C LEU A 339 11.32 -22.42 4.85
N SER A 340 10.41 -22.02 3.94
CA SER A 340 10.13 -22.78 2.72
C SER A 340 11.26 -22.66 1.70
N ARG A 341 11.52 -23.78 1.00
CA ARG A 341 12.36 -23.86 -0.20
C ARG A 341 11.56 -24.34 -1.41
N SER A 342 10.24 -24.37 -1.31
CA SER A 342 9.32 -24.83 -2.33
C SER A 342 8.39 -23.72 -2.75
N LEU A 343 8.34 -23.43 -4.04
CA LEU A 343 7.46 -22.39 -4.60
C LEU A 343 5.98 -22.66 -4.30
N PRO A 344 5.41 -23.87 -4.47
CA PRO A 344 4.02 -24.16 -4.13
C PRO A 344 3.69 -23.93 -2.65
N LEU A 345 4.59 -24.32 -1.74
CA LEU A 345 4.38 -24.11 -0.29
C LEU A 345 4.41 -22.61 0.05
N THR A 346 5.33 -21.86 -0.55
CA THR A 346 5.40 -20.41 -0.40
C THR A 346 4.16 -19.73 -0.97
N CYS A 347 3.69 -20.14 -2.14
CA CYS A 347 2.44 -19.63 -2.73
C CYS A 347 1.23 -19.95 -1.86
N ALA A 348 1.13 -21.14 -1.28
CA ALA A 348 0.07 -21.49 -0.33
C ALA A 348 0.11 -20.59 0.92
N ALA A 349 1.29 -20.34 1.47
CA ALA A 349 1.45 -19.43 2.61
C ALA A 349 1.05 -17.98 2.25
N LEU A 350 1.43 -17.50 1.06
CA LEU A 350 1.07 -16.18 0.55
C LEU A 350 -0.44 -16.03 0.32
N LEU A 351 -1.10 -17.07 -0.22
CA LEU A 351 -2.56 -17.10 -0.38
C LEU A 351 -3.26 -16.95 0.99
N ILE A 352 -2.80 -17.72 1.98
CA ILE A 352 -3.35 -17.71 3.34
C ILE A 352 -3.08 -16.36 4.02
N PHE A 353 -1.89 -15.78 3.83
CA PHE A 353 -1.54 -14.44 4.28
C PHE A 353 -2.50 -13.39 3.70
N GLY A 354 -2.69 -13.42 2.38
CA GLY A 354 -3.61 -12.52 1.68
C GLY A 354 -5.05 -12.65 2.17
N LEU A 355 -5.57 -13.87 2.32
CA LEU A 355 -6.90 -14.15 2.87
C LEU A 355 -7.12 -13.54 4.26
N ALA A 356 -6.13 -13.66 5.12
CA ALA A 356 -6.23 -13.19 6.50
C ALA A 356 -6.14 -11.66 6.63
N PHE A 357 -5.49 -10.97 5.70
CA PHE A 357 -5.18 -9.54 5.77
C PHE A 357 -6.45 -8.65 5.88
N PRO A 358 -7.43 -8.68 4.95
CA PRO A 358 -8.63 -7.85 5.05
C PRO A 358 -9.54 -8.24 6.22
N VAL A 359 -9.54 -9.52 6.63
CA VAL A 359 -10.31 -9.98 7.79
C VAL A 359 -9.78 -9.34 9.07
N ALA A 360 -8.47 -9.33 9.27
CA ALA A 360 -7.83 -8.64 10.40
C ALA A 360 -8.13 -7.13 10.35
N GLY A 361 -7.98 -6.51 9.18
CA GLY A 361 -8.22 -5.08 8.95
C GLY A 361 -9.62 -4.63 9.33
N ALA A 362 -10.64 -5.37 8.89
CA ALA A 362 -12.04 -5.08 9.18
C ALA A 362 -12.37 -5.17 10.69
N HIS A 363 -11.90 -6.22 11.36
CA HIS A 363 -12.11 -6.36 12.81
C HIS A 363 -11.35 -5.29 13.59
N SER A 364 -10.12 -4.95 13.17
CA SER A 364 -9.36 -3.84 13.75
C SER A 364 -10.13 -2.53 13.64
N ALA A 365 -10.62 -2.18 12.46
CA ALA A 365 -11.40 -0.97 12.25
C ALA A 365 -12.65 -0.93 13.13
N ALA A 366 -13.39 -2.05 13.19
CA ALA A 366 -14.61 -2.17 13.99
C ALA A 366 -14.34 -1.99 15.50
N ILE A 367 -13.23 -2.54 16.04
CA ILE A 367 -12.85 -2.34 17.45
C ILE A 367 -12.58 -0.85 17.71
N TRP A 368 -11.69 -0.23 16.93
CA TRP A 368 -11.34 1.18 17.13
C TRP A 368 -12.53 2.12 16.99
N MET A 369 -13.41 1.90 15.99
CA MET A 369 -14.61 2.71 15.80
C MET A 369 -15.61 2.57 16.97
N SER A 370 -15.71 1.38 17.58
CA SER A 370 -16.65 1.13 18.66
C SER A 370 -16.16 1.60 20.03
N GLN A 371 -14.83 1.60 20.25
CA GLN A 371 -14.25 1.94 21.55
C GLN A 371 -13.87 3.42 21.69
N VAL A 372 -13.76 4.17 20.59
CA VAL A 372 -13.40 5.58 20.60
C VAL A 372 -14.63 6.45 20.32
N PRO A 373 -14.99 7.39 21.24
CA PRO A 373 -16.06 8.36 21.02
C PRO A 373 -15.82 9.17 19.74
N ARG A 374 -16.89 9.54 19.03
CA ARG A 374 -16.82 10.25 17.74
C ARG A 374 -15.96 11.50 17.79
N GLU A 375 -16.03 12.25 18.92
CA GLU A 375 -15.28 13.48 19.17
C GLU A 375 -13.76 13.29 19.21
N PHE A 376 -13.29 12.09 19.60
CA PHE A 376 -11.87 11.74 19.70
C PHE A 376 -11.37 10.89 18.53
N GLN A 377 -12.25 10.41 17.63
CA GLN A 377 -11.87 9.49 16.57
C GLN A 377 -10.77 10.05 15.66
N GLY A 378 -10.87 11.31 15.23
CA GLY A 378 -9.86 11.93 14.39
C GLY A 378 -8.46 11.93 15.04
N ARG A 379 -8.39 12.33 16.32
CA ARG A 379 -7.15 12.40 17.10
C ARG A 379 -6.53 11.03 17.35
N VAL A 380 -7.35 10.05 17.77
CA VAL A 380 -6.91 8.69 18.05
C VAL A 380 -6.51 7.95 16.77
N PHE A 381 -7.24 8.15 15.66
CA PHE A 381 -6.91 7.54 14.38
C PHE A 381 -5.63 8.11 13.78
N SER A 382 -5.34 9.40 13.99
CA SER A 382 -4.05 9.99 13.63
C SER A 382 -2.90 9.32 14.37
N VAL A 383 -3.02 9.11 15.69
CA VAL A 383 -2.02 8.35 16.48
C VAL A 383 -1.86 6.93 15.95
N ARG A 384 -2.97 6.22 15.74
CA ARG A 384 -2.96 4.86 15.20
C ARG A 384 -2.28 4.80 13.84
N MET A 385 -2.54 5.77 12.96
CA MET A 385 -1.95 5.84 11.62
C MET A 385 -0.44 6.10 11.71
N VAL A 386 -0.02 7.08 12.48
CA VAL A 386 1.41 7.43 12.62
C VAL A 386 2.18 6.27 13.24
N VAL A 387 1.73 5.73 14.38
CA VAL A 387 2.41 4.64 15.08
C VAL A 387 2.38 3.34 14.27
N GLY A 388 1.22 2.98 13.73
CA GLY A 388 1.07 1.74 12.95
C GLY A 388 1.84 1.76 11.65
N ARG A 389 1.82 2.87 10.90
CA ARG A 389 2.50 2.97 9.60
C ARG A 389 3.99 3.29 9.71
N SER A 390 4.46 3.94 10.77
CA SER A 390 5.90 4.18 10.96
C SER A 390 6.71 2.88 11.06
N SER A 391 6.09 1.78 11.47
CA SER A 391 6.73 0.45 11.51
C SER A 391 7.13 -0.05 10.12
N ILE A 392 6.44 0.37 9.05
CA ILE A 392 6.67 -0.10 7.67
C ILE A 392 8.07 0.29 7.17
N PRO A 393 8.44 1.59 7.10
CA PRO A 393 9.76 1.99 6.63
C PRO A 393 10.88 1.46 7.52
N ILE A 394 10.66 1.38 8.82
CA ILE A 394 11.65 0.83 9.76
C ILE A 394 11.89 -0.65 9.47
N SER A 395 10.82 -1.42 9.26
CA SER A 395 10.90 -2.84 8.89
C SER A 395 11.66 -3.03 7.57
N MET A 396 11.34 -2.24 6.55
CA MET A 396 11.99 -2.33 5.23
C MET A 396 13.50 -2.08 5.31
N VAL A 397 13.90 -1.04 6.04
CA VAL A 397 15.33 -0.73 6.25
C VAL A 397 16.01 -1.86 7.02
N MET A 398 15.43 -2.29 8.14
CA MET A 398 16.02 -3.35 8.97
C MET A 398 16.12 -4.68 8.19
N PHE A 399 15.07 -5.07 7.49
CA PHE A 399 15.10 -6.29 6.68
C PHE A 399 16.16 -6.22 5.57
N SER A 400 16.28 -5.08 4.91
CA SER A 400 17.30 -4.88 3.86
C SER A 400 18.72 -4.99 4.39
N LEU A 401 18.99 -4.34 5.54
CA LEU A 401 20.29 -4.43 6.20
C LEU A 401 20.63 -5.85 6.66
N LEU A 402 19.64 -6.57 7.21
CA LEU A 402 19.82 -7.95 7.62
C LEU A 402 20.00 -8.88 6.42
N SER A 403 19.22 -8.70 5.33
CA SER A 403 19.31 -9.52 4.12
C SER A 403 20.58 -9.24 3.31
N ALA A 404 21.22 -8.07 3.50
CA ALA A 404 22.53 -7.81 2.96
C ALA A 404 23.63 -8.67 3.57
N ARG A 405 23.46 -9.11 4.83
CA ARG A 405 24.45 -9.93 5.58
C ARG A 405 24.04 -11.40 5.69
N PHE A 406 22.75 -11.66 5.83
CA PHE A 406 22.20 -13.01 6.07
C PHE A 406 21.35 -13.45 4.88
N ALA A 407 21.11 -14.75 4.74
CA ALA A 407 20.16 -15.27 3.76
C ALA A 407 18.73 -14.75 4.05
N PRO A 408 17.95 -14.34 3.03
CA PRO A 408 16.63 -13.76 3.25
C PRO A 408 15.65 -14.69 3.98
N GLY A 409 15.66 -16.00 3.66
CA GLY A 409 14.75 -16.98 4.26
C GLY A 409 14.77 -16.98 5.78
N PRO A 410 15.92 -17.23 6.43
CA PRO A 410 16.03 -17.18 7.89
C PRO A 410 15.62 -15.85 8.52
N VAL A 411 15.91 -14.71 7.85
CA VAL A 411 15.51 -13.39 8.34
C VAL A 411 13.98 -13.26 8.36
N VAL A 412 13.32 -13.66 7.27
CA VAL A 412 11.84 -13.67 7.18
C VAL A 412 11.23 -14.62 8.22
N ALA A 413 11.82 -15.81 8.41
CA ALA A 413 11.36 -16.79 9.39
C ALA A 413 11.43 -16.24 10.83
N VAL A 414 12.52 -15.56 11.21
CA VAL A 414 12.69 -14.94 12.53
C VAL A 414 11.67 -13.81 12.74
N LEU A 415 11.42 -12.97 11.73
CA LEU A 415 10.39 -11.93 11.81
C LEU A 415 9.00 -12.53 11.98
N GLY A 416 8.67 -13.58 11.21
CA GLY A 416 7.43 -14.31 11.35
C GLY A 416 7.27 -14.95 12.74
N ALA A 417 8.32 -15.60 13.24
CA ALA A 417 8.33 -16.19 14.58
C ALA A 417 8.13 -15.14 15.68
N GLY A 418 8.78 -13.97 15.57
CA GLY A 418 8.56 -12.85 16.48
C GLY A 418 7.11 -12.36 16.47
N ALA A 419 6.50 -12.23 15.29
CA ALA A 419 5.09 -11.87 15.17
C ALA A 419 4.16 -12.95 15.77
N VAL A 420 4.47 -14.23 15.61
CA VAL A 420 3.73 -15.33 16.25
C VAL A 420 3.78 -15.19 17.77
N VAL A 421 4.96 -14.98 18.35
CA VAL A 421 5.14 -14.81 19.81
C VAL A 421 4.32 -13.63 20.32
N VAL A 422 4.42 -12.47 19.66
CA VAL A 422 3.67 -11.26 20.04
C VAL A 422 2.16 -11.49 19.95
N THR A 423 1.69 -12.16 18.90
CA THR A 423 0.26 -12.41 18.72
C THR A 423 -0.28 -13.43 19.72
N LEU A 424 0.49 -14.48 20.02
CA LEU A 424 0.14 -15.45 21.07
C LEU A 424 0.12 -14.79 22.45
N TRP A 425 1.09 -13.94 22.74
CA TRP A 425 1.08 -13.15 23.97
C TRP A 425 -0.18 -12.27 24.07
N ALA A 426 -0.55 -11.60 23.00
CA ALA A 426 -1.76 -10.77 22.93
C ALA A 426 -3.04 -11.61 23.14
N LEU A 427 -3.11 -12.82 22.53
CA LEU A 427 -4.20 -13.77 22.72
C LEU A 427 -4.32 -14.26 24.17
N LEU A 428 -3.21 -14.41 24.88
CA LEU A 428 -3.18 -14.85 26.27
C LEU A 428 -3.38 -13.69 27.26
N SER A 429 -3.12 -12.43 26.84
CA SER A 429 -3.21 -11.27 27.71
C SER A 429 -4.65 -10.95 28.12
N PRO A 430 -4.99 -10.97 29.43
CA PRO A 430 -6.31 -10.60 29.91
C PRO A 430 -6.67 -9.14 29.57
N GLN A 431 -5.68 -8.25 29.53
CA GLN A 431 -5.87 -6.83 29.23
C GLN A 431 -6.27 -6.63 27.75
N VAL A 432 -5.60 -7.30 26.81
CA VAL A 432 -5.94 -7.19 25.38
C VAL A 432 -7.33 -7.77 25.11
N ARG A 433 -7.70 -8.86 25.79
CA ARG A 433 -9.04 -9.47 25.65
C ARG A 433 -10.17 -8.55 26.12
N ARG A 434 -9.92 -7.65 27.07
CA ARG A 434 -10.89 -6.69 27.60
C ARG A 434 -10.96 -5.40 26.79
N VAL A 435 -10.31 -5.32 25.63
CA VAL A 435 -10.33 -4.10 24.80
C VAL A 435 -11.74 -3.68 24.35
N GLU A 436 -12.69 -4.63 24.29
CA GLU A 436 -14.08 -4.35 23.93
C GLU A 436 -14.97 -4.00 25.17
N ASP A 437 -14.42 -4.04 26.37
CA ASP A 437 -15.12 -3.66 27.61
C ASP A 437 -14.99 -2.14 27.85
N LYS A 438 -15.97 -1.39 27.32
CA LYS A 438 -15.98 0.05 27.36
C LYS A 438 -16.00 0.59 28.80
N ALA A 439 -16.75 -0.06 29.70
CA ALA A 439 -16.83 0.37 31.10
C ALA A 439 -15.44 0.27 31.78
N HIS A 440 -14.74 -0.83 31.53
CA HIS A 440 -13.36 -1.02 32.01
C HIS A 440 -12.38 0.01 31.43
N LEU A 441 -12.51 0.38 30.14
CA LEU A 441 -11.66 1.39 29.52
C LEU A 441 -11.89 2.79 30.13
N ASP A 442 -13.13 3.14 30.44
CA ASP A 442 -13.48 4.43 31.04
C ASP A 442 -13.06 4.50 32.51
N GLU A 443 -13.17 3.39 33.25
CA GLU A 443 -12.64 3.28 34.62
C GLU A 443 -11.12 3.49 34.66
N LEU A 444 -10.38 2.88 33.73
CA LEU A 444 -8.93 3.07 33.63
C LEU A 444 -8.55 4.52 33.32
N ALA A 445 -9.32 5.20 32.47
CA ALA A 445 -9.09 6.61 32.16
C ALA A 445 -9.33 7.51 33.39
N ALA A 446 -10.39 7.24 34.16
CA ALA A 446 -10.70 7.99 35.38
C ALA A 446 -9.66 7.88 36.50
N ARG A 447 -8.83 6.81 36.49
CA ARG A 447 -7.75 6.64 37.47
C ARG A 447 -6.47 7.42 37.13
N VAL A 448 -6.34 7.93 35.91
CA VAL A 448 -5.13 8.60 35.39
C VAL A 448 -5.36 10.08 35.16
N SER A 449 -6.63 10.54 35.09
CA SER A 449 -7.04 11.95 35.12
C SER A 449 -7.02 12.51 36.55
#